data_824c5bfd22b53f996d4adddfb08b937a
#
_entry.id   824c5bfd22b53f996d4adddfb08b937a
#
_cell.length_a   1.000
_cell.length_b   1.000
_cell.length_c   1.000
_cell.angle_alpha   90.00
_cell.angle_beta   90.00
_cell.angle_gamma   90.00
#
_symmetry.space_group_name_H-M   'P 1'
#
loop_
_entity.id
_entity.type
_entity.pdbx_description
1 polymer ?
#
loop_
_entity_poly.entity_id
_entity_poly.type
_entity_poly.pdbx_seq_one_letter_code
_entity_poly.pdbx_strand_id
1 'polypeptide(L)'
;RKLSLVTGGATKEVETDETIQLKDLIGKFHKAYHYEKLGQTYLESRQFDRALEPFQEAIQRDPEMLEAKYGLAKSFHSLGRFEEAAEILEKLVKEDKKYDYGNAIFGLAECYRLSGKEEKALETYGEVINSFHFFKAYYHYARLLDKKGKKQEAIGYMKSIVGSSKDLPDYKLEKERFWIDEAYKFLRKNGIELA
;
A
#
# COMPACT_ATOMS: atom_id res chain seq x y z
N ARG A 1 -2.66 -16.33 -37.20
CA ARG A 1 -1.76 -16.17 -36.03
C ARG A 1 -2.44 -16.75 -34.80
N LYS A 2 -1.95 -17.90 -34.35
CA LYS A 2 -2.45 -18.59 -33.14
C LYS A 2 -1.99 -17.85 -31.90
N LEU A 3 -2.93 -17.40 -31.08
CA LEU A 3 -2.68 -17.00 -29.70
C LEU A 3 -2.45 -18.28 -28.90
N SER A 4 -1.22 -18.53 -28.48
CA SER A 4 -0.92 -19.57 -27.51
C SER A 4 -1.30 -19.05 -26.13
N LEU A 5 -2.24 -19.72 -25.49
CA LEU A 5 -2.51 -19.63 -24.06
C LEU A 5 -1.25 -20.05 -23.31
N VAL A 6 -0.61 -19.10 -22.63
CA VAL A 6 0.48 -19.37 -21.71
C VAL A 6 -0.12 -19.87 -20.40
N THR A 7 -0.19 -21.17 -20.28
CA THR A 7 -0.40 -21.87 -19.01
C THR A 7 0.85 -21.68 -18.13
N GLY A 8 0.65 -21.22 -16.90
CA GLY A 8 1.52 -21.34 -15.72
C GLY A 8 3.01 -21.55 -15.96
N GLY A 9 3.70 -20.55 -16.48
CA GLY A 9 5.15 -20.52 -16.47
C GLY A 9 5.61 -19.83 -15.20
N ALA A 10 6.44 -20.51 -14.39
CA ALA A 10 7.25 -19.87 -13.36
C ALA A 10 7.91 -18.64 -13.99
N THR A 11 7.73 -17.47 -13.37
CA THR A 11 8.43 -16.25 -13.78
C THR A 11 9.93 -16.59 -13.83
N LYS A 12 10.53 -16.51 -15.02
CA LYS A 12 11.96 -16.70 -15.18
C LYS A 12 12.64 -15.81 -14.15
N GLU A 13 13.46 -16.42 -13.30
CA GLU A 13 14.29 -15.67 -12.35
C GLU A 13 15.18 -14.72 -13.14
N VAL A 14 14.85 -13.44 -13.07
CA VAL A 14 15.64 -12.39 -13.75
C VAL A 14 16.66 -11.89 -12.73
N GLU A 15 17.90 -12.38 -12.89
CA GLU A 15 19.06 -11.82 -12.20
C GLU A 15 19.56 -10.62 -13.01
N THR A 16 19.61 -9.46 -12.39
CA THR A 16 20.20 -8.24 -12.96
C THR A 16 21.65 -8.12 -12.50
N ASP A 17 22.42 -7.31 -13.20
CA ASP A 17 23.81 -7.00 -12.78
C ASP A 17 23.85 -6.42 -11.35
N GLU A 18 22.84 -5.62 -10.99
CA GLU A 18 22.69 -5.07 -9.64
C GLU A 18 22.48 -6.16 -8.59
N THR A 19 21.61 -7.14 -8.85
CA THR A 19 21.38 -8.25 -7.91
C THR A 19 22.62 -9.12 -7.75
N ILE A 20 23.39 -9.35 -8.81
CA ILE A 20 24.65 -10.11 -8.77
C ILE A 20 25.68 -9.38 -7.91
N GLN A 21 25.85 -8.05 -8.12
CA GLN A 21 26.77 -7.23 -7.34
C GLN A 21 26.39 -7.20 -5.86
N LEU A 22 25.10 -7.04 -5.54
CA LEU A 22 24.62 -7.04 -4.16
C LEU A 22 24.86 -8.37 -3.46
N LYS A 23 24.67 -9.51 -4.15
CA LYS A 23 24.98 -10.83 -3.61
C LYS A 23 26.48 -11.03 -3.33
N ASP A 24 27.35 -10.49 -4.20
CA ASP A 24 28.79 -10.52 -3.96
C ASP A 24 29.18 -9.67 -2.74
N LEU A 25 28.59 -8.46 -2.59
CA LEU A 25 28.78 -7.60 -1.42
C LEU A 25 28.27 -8.26 -0.13
N ILE A 26 27.12 -8.91 -0.19
CA ILE A 26 26.56 -9.67 0.94
C ILE A 26 27.54 -10.78 1.35
N GLY A 27 28.06 -11.55 0.40
CA GLY A 27 29.03 -12.61 0.65
C GLY A 27 30.33 -12.13 1.30
N LYS A 28 30.73 -10.89 1.02
CA LYS A 28 31.97 -10.28 1.57
C LYS A 28 31.74 -9.59 2.93
N PHE A 29 30.64 -8.89 3.10
CA PHE A 29 30.48 -7.93 4.21
C PHE A 29 29.33 -8.24 5.16
N HIS A 30 28.34 -9.04 4.77
CA HIS A 30 27.16 -9.43 5.57
C HIS A 30 26.42 -8.25 6.26
N LYS A 31 26.38 -7.07 5.64
CA LYS A 31 25.78 -5.86 6.23
C LYS A 31 24.28 -5.81 5.99
N ALA A 32 23.52 -5.38 7.01
CA ALA A 32 22.05 -5.27 6.96
C ALA A 32 21.57 -4.48 5.73
N TYR A 33 22.19 -3.34 5.43
CA TYR A 33 21.79 -2.49 4.32
C TYR A 33 21.97 -3.11 2.93
N HIS A 34 22.93 -4.04 2.74
CA HIS A 34 23.05 -4.77 1.48
C HIS A 34 21.89 -5.72 1.27
N TYR A 35 21.43 -6.40 2.33
CA TYR A 35 20.26 -7.25 2.28
C TYR A 35 18.99 -6.43 2.04
N GLU A 36 18.84 -5.30 2.73
CA GLU A 36 17.71 -4.38 2.49
C GLU A 36 17.69 -3.93 1.03
N LYS A 37 18.82 -3.50 0.49
CA LYS A 37 18.93 -3.06 -0.91
C LYS A 37 18.60 -4.19 -1.90
N LEU A 38 19.03 -5.41 -1.63
CA LEU A 38 18.66 -6.58 -2.45
C LEU A 38 17.15 -6.84 -2.40
N GLY A 39 16.55 -6.79 -1.20
CA GLY A 39 15.11 -6.92 -1.03
C GLY A 39 14.35 -5.84 -1.81
N GLN A 40 14.81 -4.60 -1.74
CA GLN A 40 14.22 -3.47 -2.48
C GLN A 40 14.32 -3.67 -3.99
N THR A 41 15.45 -4.14 -4.51
CA THR A 41 15.63 -4.43 -5.94
C THR A 41 14.66 -5.51 -6.43
N TYR A 42 14.45 -6.56 -5.64
CA TYR A 42 13.45 -7.58 -5.95
C TYR A 42 12.01 -7.04 -5.87
N LEU A 43 11.70 -6.21 -4.87
CA LEU A 43 10.38 -5.59 -4.72
C LEU A 43 10.05 -4.68 -5.93
N GLU A 44 10.98 -3.86 -6.36
CA GLU A 44 10.83 -2.97 -7.52
C GLU A 44 10.67 -3.72 -8.84
N SER A 45 11.37 -4.85 -9.00
CA SER A 45 11.22 -5.74 -10.15
C SER A 45 10.03 -6.70 -10.04
N ARG A 46 9.16 -6.53 -9.03
CA ARG A 46 7.95 -7.31 -8.77
C ARG A 46 8.22 -8.81 -8.48
N GLN A 47 9.39 -9.12 -8.03
CA GLN A 47 9.79 -10.45 -7.56
C GLN A 47 9.53 -10.56 -6.04
N PHE A 48 8.26 -10.43 -5.65
CA PHE A 48 7.85 -10.22 -4.25
C PHE A 48 8.23 -11.37 -3.32
N ASP A 49 8.15 -12.60 -3.78
CA ASP A 49 8.56 -13.80 -3.04
C ASP A 49 10.06 -13.80 -2.76
N ARG A 50 10.86 -13.38 -3.73
CA ARG A 50 12.33 -13.30 -3.60
C ARG A 50 12.79 -12.15 -2.69
N ALA A 51 11.96 -11.14 -2.51
CA ALA A 51 12.25 -10.02 -1.63
C ALA A 51 12.15 -10.38 -0.13
N LEU A 52 11.40 -11.43 0.22
CA LEU A 52 11.11 -11.77 1.62
C LEU A 52 12.39 -12.09 2.42
N GLU A 53 13.20 -13.03 1.94
CA GLU A 53 14.40 -13.47 2.65
C GLU A 53 15.42 -12.34 2.85
N PRO A 54 15.80 -11.54 1.84
CA PRO A 54 16.69 -10.40 2.05
C PRO A 54 16.19 -9.40 3.09
N PHE A 55 14.91 -9.05 3.08
CA PHE A 55 14.37 -8.15 4.10
C PHE A 55 14.40 -8.77 5.49
N GLN A 56 14.08 -10.06 5.64
CA GLN A 56 14.17 -10.77 6.91
C GLN A 56 15.62 -10.81 7.44
N GLU A 57 16.59 -11.08 6.57
CA GLU A 57 18.01 -11.07 6.90
C GLU A 57 18.50 -9.67 7.33
N ALA A 58 18.00 -8.61 6.66
CA ALA A 58 18.29 -7.24 7.07
C ALA A 58 17.78 -6.95 8.47
N ILE A 59 16.52 -7.30 8.76
CA ILE A 59 15.88 -7.09 10.07
C ILE A 59 16.58 -7.91 11.16
N GLN A 60 17.04 -9.13 10.86
CA GLN A 60 17.78 -9.95 11.83
C GLN A 60 19.10 -9.29 12.24
N ARG A 61 19.76 -8.60 11.31
CA ARG A 61 21.05 -7.90 11.55
C ARG A 61 20.86 -6.52 12.17
N ASP A 62 19.79 -5.84 11.81
CA ASP A 62 19.41 -4.54 12.32
C ASP A 62 17.91 -4.49 12.59
N PRO A 63 17.48 -4.86 13.82
CA PRO A 63 16.07 -4.87 14.19
C PRO A 63 15.39 -3.50 14.17
N GLU A 64 16.16 -2.43 14.16
CA GLU A 64 15.63 -1.04 14.14
C GLU A 64 15.46 -0.49 12.72
N MET A 65 15.89 -1.23 11.68
CA MET A 65 15.82 -0.79 10.28
C MET A 65 14.36 -0.76 9.77
N LEU A 66 13.72 0.40 9.83
CA LEU A 66 12.33 0.59 9.41
C LEU A 66 12.14 0.33 7.91
N GLU A 67 13.13 0.65 7.08
CA GLU A 67 13.10 0.44 5.63
C GLU A 67 12.94 -1.05 5.30
N ALA A 68 13.65 -1.93 5.98
CA ALA A 68 13.55 -3.37 5.79
C ALA A 68 12.19 -3.91 6.28
N LYS A 69 11.72 -3.45 7.45
CA LYS A 69 10.38 -3.80 7.97
C LYS A 69 9.29 -3.40 6.96
N TYR A 70 9.36 -2.18 6.45
CA TYR A 70 8.38 -1.67 5.50
C TYR A 70 8.46 -2.39 4.15
N GLY A 71 9.67 -2.68 3.66
CA GLY A 71 9.88 -3.47 2.45
C GLY A 71 9.29 -4.87 2.57
N LEU A 72 9.50 -5.54 3.72
CA LEU A 72 8.91 -6.84 4.00
C LEU A 72 7.38 -6.80 4.02
N ALA A 73 6.80 -5.80 4.68
CA ALA A 73 5.35 -5.61 4.71
C ALA A 73 4.75 -5.37 3.32
N LYS A 74 5.40 -4.56 2.49
CA LYS A 74 4.99 -4.35 1.09
C LYS A 74 5.06 -5.63 0.26
N SER A 75 6.07 -6.45 0.48
CA SER A 75 6.22 -7.74 -0.19
C SER A 75 5.11 -8.71 0.20
N PHE A 76 4.81 -8.84 1.49
CA PHE A 76 3.67 -9.63 1.96
C PHE A 76 2.33 -9.13 1.42
N HIS A 77 2.09 -7.82 1.43
CA HIS A 77 0.89 -7.23 0.85
C HIS A 77 0.75 -7.59 -0.63
N SER A 78 1.83 -7.47 -1.41
CA SER A 78 1.84 -7.78 -2.84
C SER A 78 1.61 -9.27 -3.16
N LEU A 79 1.94 -10.15 -2.21
CA LEU A 79 1.67 -11.59 -2.24
C LEU A 79 0.27 -11.97 -1.73
N GLY A 80 -0.56 -11.00 -1.32
CA GLY A 80 -1.87 -11.24 -0.73
C GLY A 80 -1.83 -11.76 0.71
N ARG A 81 -0.68 -11.72 1.37
CA ARG A 81 -0.45 -12.14 2.77
C ARG A 81 -0.70 -10.97 3.72
N PHE A 82 -1.97 -10.53 3.75
CA PHE A 82 -2.35 -9.26 4.39
C PHE A 82 -2.21 -9.26 5.90
N GLU A 83 -2.46 -10.39 6.57
CA GLU A 83 -2.30 -10.50 8.03
C GLU A 83 -0.84 -10.33 8.44
N GLU A 84 0.09 -10.96 7.73
CA GLU A 84 1.53 -10.86 8.01
C GLU A 84 2.05 -9.44 7.73
N ALA A 85 1.57 -8.82 6.66
CA ALA A 85 1.85 -7.42 6.39
C ALA A 85 1.34 -6.50 7.51
N ALA A 86 0.11 -6.73 7.98
CA ALA A 86 -0.50 -5.95 9.05
C ALA A 86 0.29 -6.05 10.37
N GLU A 87 0.74 -7.24 10.76
CA GLU A 87 1.53 -7.44 11.99
C GLU A 87 2.82 -6.60 11.99
N ILE A 88 3.48 -6.48 10.85
CA ILE A 88 4.67 -5.66 10.70
C ILE A 88 4.31 -4.18 10.72
N LEU A 89 3.29 -3.78 9.95
CA LEU A 89 2.86 -2.39 9.85
C LEU A 89 2.30 -1.84 11.17
N GLU A 90 1.60 -2.66 11.99
CA GLU A 90 1.15 -2.27 13.33
C GLU A 90 2.33 -1.81 14.20
N LYS A 91 3.42 -2.56 14.19
CA LYS A 91 4.63 -2.23 14.95
C LYS A 91 5.30 -0.99 14.39
N LEU A 92 5.48 -0.92 13.08
CA LEU A 92 6.14 0.19 12.40
C LEU A 92 5.39 1.51 12.62
N VAL A 93 4.06 1.51 12.45
CA VAL A 93 3.21 2.71 12.65
C VAL A 93 3.18 3.14 14.11
N LYS A 94 3.33 2.20 15.06
CA LYS A 94 3.47 2.52 16.48
C LYS A 94 4.79 3.22 16.78
N GLU A 95 5.87 2.86 16.09
CA GLU A 95 7.18 3.51 16.20
C GLU A 95 7.17 4.88 15.48
N ASP A 96 6.67 4.93 14.25
CA ASP A 96 6.54 6.16 13.46
C ASP A 96 5.22 6.19 12.67
N LYS A 97 4.23 6.89 13.22
CA LYS A 97 2.89 7.05 12.61
C LYS A 97 2.93 7.77 11.26
N LYS A 98 3.94 8.59 11.01
CA LYS A 98 4.07 9.38 9.77
C LYS A 98 5.02 8.74 8.76
N TYR A 99 5.51 7.52 9.06
CA TYR A 99 6.45 6.84 8.18
C TYR A 99 5.96 6.83 6.73
N ASP A 100 6.89 7.12 5.81
CA ASP A 100 6.62 7.28 4.39
C ASP A 100 5.43 8.22 4.11
N TYR A 101 5.43 9.37 4.78
CA TYR A 101 4.41 10.42 4.61
C TYR A 101 2.97 9.91 4.81
N GLY A 102 2.78 8.91 5.68
CA GLY A 102 1.49 8.30 5.97
C GLY A 102 1.11 7.12 5.07
N ASN A 103 1.96 6.73 4.12
CA ASN A 103 1.70 5.56 3.28
C ASN A 103 1.74 4.25 4.08
N ALA A 104 2.55 4.17 5.15
CA ALA A 104 2.60 2.98 6.00
C ALA A 104 1.28 2.75 6.75
N ILE A 105 0.73 3.76 7.41
CA ILE A 105 -0.56 3.64 8.11
C ILE A 105 -1.72 3.43 7.12
N PHE A 106 -1.68 4.04 5.93
CA PHE A 106 -2.63 3.72 4.87
C PHE A 106 -2.53 2.25 4.45
N GLY A 107 -1.31 1.74 4.27
CA GLY A 107 -1.06 0.32 3.95
C GLY A 107 -1.62 -0.63 5.03
N LEU A 108 -1.52 -0.25 6.31
CA LEU A 108 -2.13 -0.99 7.42
C LEU A 108 -3.65 -1.05 7.29
N ALA A 109 -4.30 0.09 7.02
CA ALA A 109 -5.75 0.14 6.80
C ALA A 109 -6.18 -0.75 5.62
N GLU A 110 -5.40 -0.75 4.52
CA GLU A 110 -5.62 -1.62 3.37
C GLU A 110 -5.49 -3.10 3.72
N CYS A 111 -4.47 -3.48 4.50
CA CYS A 111 -4.30 -4.86 4.97
C CYS A 111 -5.51 -5.32 5.78
N TYR A 112 -6.02 -4.50 6.69
CA TYR A 112 -7.22 -4.82 7.45
C TYR A 112 -8.47 -4.96 6.56
N ARG A 113 -8.65 -4.03 5.61
CA ARG A 113 -9.76 -4.07 4.67
C ARG A 113 -9.74 -5.34 3.81
N LEU A 114 -8.56 -5.69 3.27
CA LEU A 114 -8.38 -6.85 2.38
C LEU A 114 -8.42 -8.19 3.11
N SER A 115 -8.11 -8.20 4.42
CA SER A 115 -8.27 -9.38 5.28
C SER A 115 -9.64 -9.48 5.96
N GLY A 116 -10.58 -8.59 5.63
CA GLY A 116 -11.94 -8.61 6.17
C GLY A 116 -12.09 -8.09 7.60
N LYS A 117 -11.06 -7.47 8.17
CA LYS A 117 -11.08 -6.86 9.51
C LYS A 117 -11.66 -5.45 9.45
N GLU A 118 -12.95 -5.35 9.11
CA GLU A 118 -13.62 -4.09 8.75
C GLU A 118 -13.61 -3.04 9.86
N GLU A 119 -13.75 -3.43 11.14
CA GLU A 119 -13.71 -2.49 12.27
C GLU A 119 -12.32 -1.85 12.40
N LYS A 120 -11.27 -2.67 12.36
CA LYS A 120 -9.89 -2.18 12.40
C LYS A 120 -9.58 -1.31 11.16
N ALA A 121 -10.08 -1.70 9.99
CA ALA A 121 -9.92 -0.91 8.78
C ALA A 121 -10.58 0.47 8.92
N LEU A 122 -11.82 0.51 9.42
CA LEU A 122 -12.55 1.77 9.62
C LEU A 122 -11.80 2.69 10.60
N GLU A 123 -11.37 2.16 11.75
CA GLU A 123 -10.60 2.92 12.73
C GLU A 123 -9.31 3.47 12.13
N THR A 124 -8.53 2.62 11.46
CA THR A 124 -7.25 3.02 10.88
C THR A 124 -7.40 4.01 9.73
N TYR A 125 -8.38 3.84 8.83
CA TYR A 125 -8.67 4.88 7.83
C TYR A 125 -9.09 6.20 8.46
N GLY A 126 -9.87 6.16 9.55
CA GLY A 126 -10.21 7.36 10.32
C GLY A 126 -8.97 8.10 10.81
N GLU A 127 -7.97 7.37 11.31
CA GLU A 127 -6.69 7.96 11.69
C GLU A 127 -5.93 8.55 10.49
N VAL A 128 -5.94 7.86 9.35
CA VAL A 128 -5.30 8.35 8.12
C VAL A 128 -5.90 9.67 7.68
N ILE A 129 -7.23 9.76 7.53
CA ILE A 129 -7.89 10.98 7.03
C ILE A 129 -7.80 12.16 8.00
N ASN A 130 -7.59 11.91 9.30
CA ASN A 130 -7.37 12.97 10.29
C ASN A 130 -5.97 13.61 10.18
N SER A 131 -5.00 12.91 9.61
CA SER A 131 -3.62 13.35 9.55
C SER A 131 -3.11 13.61 8.14
N PHE A 132 -3.72 12.96 7.13
CA PHE A 132 -3.27 13.00 5.74
C PHE A 132 -4.44 13.18 4.79
N HIS A 133 -4.20 13.90 3.69
CA HIS A 133 -5.24 14.21 2.70
C HIS A 133 -5.17 13.26 1.50
N PHE A 134 -5.43 11.96 1.73
CA PHE A 134 -5.43 10.94 0.69
C PHE A 134 -6.85 10.66 0.18
N PHE A 135 -7.17 10.97 -1.07
CA PHE A 135 -8.49 10.69 -1.65
C PHE A 135 -8.85 9.22 -1.58
N LYS A 136 -7.87 8.33 -1.83
CA LYS A 136 -8.04 6.87 -1.67
C LYS A 136 -8.48 6.47 -0.26
N ALA A 137 -7.99 7.14 0.78
CA ALA A 137 -8.37 6.86 2.17
C ALA A 137 -9.79 7.37 2.47
N TYR A 138 -10.12 8.60 2.04
CA TYR A 138 -11.49 9.14 2.15
C TYR A 138 -12.49 8.23 1.45
N TYR A 139 -12.18 7.74 0.25
CA TYR A 139 -13.03 6.85 -0.51
C TYR A 139 -13.31 5.53 0.23
N HIS A 140 -12.27 4.82 0.65
CA HIS A 140 -12.44 3.54 1.36
C HIS A 140 -13.12 3.70 2.71
N TYR A 141 -12.80 4.77 3.44
CA TYR A 141 -13.48 5.10 4.69
C TYR A 141 -14.98 5.32 4.48
N ALA A 142 -15.34 6.13 3.48
CA ALA A 142 -16.73 6.36 3.13
C ALA A 142 -17.47 5.09 2.71
N ARG A 143 -16.83 4.21 1.93
CA ARG A 143 -17.42 2.93 1.54
C ARG A 143 -17.68 2.01 2.73
N LEU A 144 -16.79 1.99 3.73
CA LEU A 144 -17.00 1.23 4.97
C LEU A 144 -18.12 1.83 5.81
N LEU A 145 -18.21 3.16 5.89
CA LEU A 145 -19.33 3.84 6.57
C LEU A 145 -20.68 3.51 5.92
N ASP A 146 -20.77 3.56 4.60
CA ASP A 146 -21.97 3.21 3.84
C ASP A 146 -22.40 1.76 4.13
N LYS A 147 -21.45 0.82 4.12
CA LYS A 147 -21.69 -0.58 4.47
C LYS A 147 -22.25 -0.76 5.88
N LYS A 148 -21.88 0.13 6.82
CA LYS A 148 -22.40 0.16 8.19
C LYS A 148 -23.70 0.93 8.35
N GLY A 149 -24.33 1.36 7.27
CA GLY A 149 -25.57 2.14 7.29
C GLY A 149 -25.40 3.63 7.57
N LYS A 150 -24.18 4.13 7.71
CA LYS A 150 -23.86 5.55 7.94
C LYS A 150 -23.76 6.32 6.61
N LYS A 151 -24.82 6.22 5.82
CA LYS A 151 -24.86 6.75 4.45
C LYS A 151 -24.60 8.25 4.37
N GLN A 152 -25.16 9.06 5.27
CA GLN A 152 -25.00 10.51 5.22
C GLN A 152 -23.54 10.93 5.50
N GLU A 153 -22.87 10.25 6.42
CA GLU A 153 -21.45 10.47 6.67
C GLU A 153 -20.62 10.09 5.42
N ALA A 154 -20.92 8.94 4.82
CA ALA A 154 -20.26 8.50 3.58
C ALA A 154 -20.41 9.51 2.44
N ILE A 155 -21.62 10.05 2.24
CA ILE A 155 -21.87 11.12 1.26
C ILE A 155 -21.02 12.35 1.56
N GLY A 156 -20.88 12.74 2.82
CA GLY A 156 -20.05 13.87 3.24
C GLY A 156 -18.60 13.70 2.82
N TYR A 157 -18.01 12.53 3.06
CA TYR A 157 -16.63 12.26 2.66
C TYR A 157 -16.42 12.18 1.14
N MET A 158 -17.39 11.63 0.40
CA MET A 158 -17.33 11.62 -1.06
C MET A 158 -17.43 13.04 -1.64
N LYS A 159 -18.28 13.90 -1.06
CA LYS A 159 -18.36 15.34 -1.40
C LYS A 159 -17.03 16.06 -1.11
N SER A 160 -16.31 15.68 -0.03
CA SER A 160 -15.01 16.24 0.31
C SER A 160 -13.96 15.93 -0.77
N ILE A 161 -13.95 14.70 -1.33
CA ILE A 161 -13.07 14.33 -2.45
C ILE A 161 -13.33 15.26 -3.63
N VAL A 162 -14.58 15.37 -4.07
CA VAL A 162 -14.97 16.20 -5.23
C VAL A 162 -14.68 17.68 -4.99
N GLY A 163 -15.01 18.19 -3.80
CA GLY A 163 -14.74 19.59 -3.44
C GLY A 163 -13.26 19.91 -3.50
N SER A 164 -12.43 19.10 -2.85
CA SER A 164 -10.98 19.30 -2.83
C SER A 164 -10.32 19.13 -4.20
N SER A 165 -10.93 18.38 -5.11
CA SER A 165 -10.39 18.19 -6.45
C SER A 165 -10.40 19.46 -7.29
N LYS A 166 -11.30 20.41 -6.99
CA LYS A 166 -11.43 21.67 -7.75
C LYS A 166 -10.19 22.58 -7.62
N ASP A 167 -9.43 22.42 -6.54
CA ASP A 167 -8.25 23.26 -6.26
C ASP A 167 -6.93 22.53 -6.58
N LEU A 168 -7.00 21.31 -7.15
CA LEU A 168 -5.80 20.57 -7.49
C LEU A 168 -5.20 21.03 -8.83
N PRO A 169 -3.86 21.13 -8.93
CA PRO A 169 -3.19 21.33 -10.19
C PRO A 169 -3.33 20.10 -11.10
N ASP A 170 -3.30 20.30 -12.41
CA ASP A 170 -3.58 19.30 -13.44
C ASP A 170 -2.82 17.96 -13.25
N TYR A 171 -1.53 18.03 -12.88
CA TYR A 171 -0.73 16.82 -12.67
C TYR A 171 -1.20 15.97 -11.50
N LYS A 172 -1.79 16.59 -10.47
CA LYS A 172 -2.41 15.87 -9.34
C LYS A 172 -3.79 15.37 -9.71
N LEU A 173 -4.59 16.16 -10.42
CA LEU A 173 -5.90 15.73 -10.92
C LEU A 173 -5.79 14.44 -11.73
N GLU A 174 -4.78 14.33 -12.60
CA GLU A 174 -4.58 13.13 -13.39
C GLU A 174 -4.28 11.90 -12.52
N LYS A 175 -3.43 12.05 -11.49
CA LYS A 175 -3.11 10.97 -10.54
C LYS A 175 -4.30 10.54 -9.70
N GLU A 176 -5.16 11.48 -9.31
CA GLU A 176 -6.30 11.25 -8.42
C GLU A 176 -7.61 10.98 -9.17
N ARG A 177 -7.62 11.06 -10.50
CA ARG A 177 -8.81 10.95 -11.36
C ARG A 177 -9.68 9.75 -11.03
N PHE A 178 -9.08 8.59 -10.83
CA PHE A 178 -9.82 7.38 -10.47
C PHE A 178 -10.70 7.57 -9.22
N TRP A 179 -10.13 8.13 -8.16
CA TRP A 179 -10.85 8.32 -6.89
C TRP A 179 -11.92 9.41 -6.99
N ILE A 180 -11.65 10.45 -7.76
CA ILE A 180 -12.61 11.52 -8.06
C ILE A 180 -13.79 10.96 -8.85
N ASP A 181 -13.55 10.19 -9.89
CA ASP A 181 -14.59 9.56 -10.71
C ASP A 181 -15.45 8.58 -9.90
N GLU A 182 -14.82 7.77 -9.06
CA GLU A 182 -15.53 6.85 -8.17
C GLU A 182 -16.38 7.58 -7.13
N ALA A 183 -15.90 8.72 -6.59
CA ALA A 183 -16.69 9.56 -5.70
C ALA A 183 -17.91 10.16 -6.42
N TYR A 184 -17.76 10.65 -7.65
CA TYR A 184 -18.90 11.11 -8.47
C TYR A 184 -19.92 10.00 -8.77
N LYS A 185 -19.44 8.78 -9.10
CA LYS A 185 -20.32 7.63 -9.31
C LYS A 185 -21.13 7.30 -8.06
N PHE A 186 -20.48 7.28 -6.89
CA PHE A 186 -21.14 7.05 -5.61
C PHE A 186 -22.22 8.10 -5.33
N LEU A 187 -21.89 9.37 -5.50
CA LEU A 187 -22.81 10.48 -5.26
C LEU A 187 -24.04 10.43 -6.19
N ARG A 188 -23.81 10.24 -7.49
CA ARG A 188 -24.91 10.10 -8.48
C ARG A 188 -25.83 8.92 -8.16
N LYS A 189 -25.26 7.75 -7.78
CA LYS A 189 -26.03 6.57 -7.38
C LYS A 189 -26.95 6.85 -6.18
N ASN A 190 -26.56 7.79 -5.32
CA ASN A 190 -27.31 8.20 -4.14
C ASN A 190 -28.17 9.46 -4.36
N GLY A 191 -28.40 9.86 -5.62
CA GLY A 191 -29.26 10.98 -5.97
C GLY A 191 -28.68 12.36 -5.67
N ILE A 192 -27.36 12.46 -5.53
CA ILE A 192 -26.67 13.72 -5.30
C ILE A 192 -26.11 14.23 -6.63
N GLU A 193 -26.72 15.29 -7.12
CA GLU A 193 -26.20 16.06 -8.26
C GLU A 193 -25.26 17.16 -7.73
N LEU A 194 -24.04 17.20 -8.29
CA LEU A 194 -23.07 18.26 -8.02
C LEU A 194 -23.00 19.17 -9.24
N ALA A 195 -23.20 20.42 -8.98
CA ALA A 195 -23.05 21.45 -10.01
C ALA A 195 -21.59 21.60 -10.49
#